data_6f5d10157f2db88183112cf52b4c080b
#
_entry.id   6f5d10157f2db88183112cf52b4c080b
#
_cell.length_a   1.000
_cell.length_b   1.000
_cell.length_c   1.000
_cell.angle_alpha   90.00
_cell.angle_beta   90.00
_cell.angle_gamma   90.00
#
_symmetry.space_group_name_H-M   'P 1'
#
loop_
_entity.id
_entity.type
_entity.pdbx_description
1 polymer ?
#
loop_
_entity_poly.entity_id
_entity_poly.type
_entity_poly.pdbx_seq_one_letter_code
_entity_poly.pdbx_strand_id
1 'polypeptide(L)'
;MKWHIGFSADSLKFIKRNNLKEDFAIEKIRLAVRKFQGENVNLDIKKLGGEWQGFHRIRSGKLRIIVEFRFDHCRAYVANIDWRGNIYK
;
A
#
# COMPACT_ATOMS: atom_id res chain seq x y z
N MET A 1 9.90 1.52 -16.18
CA MET A 1 9.46 0.18 -15.78
C MET A 1 8.02 0.23 -15.29
N LYS A 2 7.20 -0.68 -15.74
CA LYS A 2 5.77 -0.64 -15.45
C LYS A 2 5.42 -1.62 -14.33
N TRP A 3 4.77 -1.12 -13.30
CA TRP A 3 4.32 -1.93 -12.18
C TRP A 3 2.86 -2.34 -12.37
N HIS A 4 2.55 -3.57 -11.95
CA HIS A 4 1.17 -4.08 -11.92
C HIS A 4 0.68 -4.05 -10.48
N ILE A 5 -0.47 -3.42 -10.27
CA ILE A 5 -1.01 -3.23 -8.93
C ILE A 5 -2.32 -4.00 -8.81
N GLY A 6 -2.37 -4.90 -7.83
CA GLY A 6 -3.57 -5.68 -7.54
C GLY A 6 -4.13 -5.31 -6.18
N PHE A 7 -5.39 -5.65 -5.96
CA PHE A 7 -6.11 -5.36 -4.72
C PHE A 7 -6.80 -6.61 -4.21
N SER A 8 -6.76 -6.82 -2.90
CA SER A 8 -7.55 -7.87 -2.27
C SER A 8 -9.04 -7.51 -2.32
N ALA A 9 -9.89 -8.52 -2.15
CA ALA A 9 -11.32 -8.29 -2.09
C ALA A 9 -11.69 -7.34 -0.94
N ASP A 10 -11.05 -7.51 0.22
CA ASP A 10 -11.30 -6.65 1.37
C ASP A 10 -10.91 -5.21 1.11
N SER A 11 -9.78 -5.00 0.41
CA SER A 11 -9.33 -3.65 0.05
C SER A 11 -10.34 -2.99 -0.89
N LEU A 12 -10.84 -3.72 -1.89
CA LEU A 12 -11.83 -3.18 -2.81
C LEU A 12 -13.13 -2.84 -2.11
N LYS A 13 -13.56 -3.68 -1.16
CA LYS A 13 -14.75 -3.40 -0.36
C LYS A 13 -14.59 -2.14 0.48
N PHE A 14 -13.42 -1.96 1.07
CA PHE A 14 -13.13 -0.78 1.86
C PHE A 14 -13.19 0.48 0.99
N ILE A 15 -12.57 0.44 -0.17
CA ILE A 15 -12.56 1.56 -1.11
C ILE A 15 -13.99 1.95 -1.47
N LYS A 16 -14.80 0.97 -1.84
CA LYS A 16 -16.17 1.21 -2.24
C LYS A 16 -17.01 1.77 -1.09
N ARG A 17 -16.89 1.17 0.09
CA ARG A 17 -17.68 1.56 1.27
C ARG A 17 -17.38 2.99 1.72
N ASN A 18 -16.15 3.44 1.50
CA ASN A 18 -15.70 4.75 1.95
C ASN A 18 -15.66 5.79 0.84
N ASN A 19 -16.25 5.49 -0.32
CA ASN A 19 -16.30 6.40 -1.47
C ASN A 19 -14.92 6.86 -1.91
N LEU A 20 -13.95 5.97 -1.82
CA LEU A 20 -12.59 6.23 -2.28
C LEU A 20 -12.45 5.74 -3.71
N LYS A 21 -11.37 6.16 -4.36
CA LYS A 21 -11.00 5.66 -5.68
C LYS A 21 -9.74 4.82 -5.54
N GLU A 22 -9.62 3.79 -6.40
CA GLU A 22 -8.38 2.99 -6.43
C GLU A 22 -7.17 3.87 -6.71
N ASP A 23 -7.38 4.97 -7.43
CA ASP A 23 -6.31 5.88 -7.81
C ASP A 23 -5.52 6.41 -6.62
N PHE A 24 -6.17 6.61 -5.47
CA PHE A 24 -5.45 7.13 -4.32
C PHE A 24 -4.39 6.14 -3.83
N ALA A 25 -4.73 4.85 -3.81
CA ALA A 25 -3.78 3.81 -3.42
C ALA A 25 -2.69 3.61 -4.49
N ILE A 26 -3.09 3.65 -5.75
CA ILE A 26 -2.15 3.52 -6.87
C ILE A 26 -1.11 4.63 -6.81
N GLU A 27 -1.54 5.86 -6.55
CA GLU A 27 -0.64 7.01 -6.43
C GLU A 27 0.37 6.80 -5.30
N LYS A 28 -0.10 6.33 -4.15
CA LYS A 28 0.79 6.07 -3.01
C LYS A 28 1.81 4.99 -3.33
N ILE A 29 1.40 3.95 -4.04
CA ILE A 29 2.29 2.87 -4.44
C ILE A 29 3.34 3.37 -5.44
N ARG A 30 2.95 4.23 -6.37
CA ARG A 30 3.90 4.84 -7.31
C ARG A 30 4.96 5.65 -6.58
N LEU A 31 4.55 6.42 -5.57
CA LEU A 31 5.48 7.17 -4.75
C LEU A 31 6.42 6.24 -3.98
N ALA A 32 5.90 5.12 -3.47
CA ALA A 32 6.72 4.15 -2.77
C ALA A 32 7.79 3.55 -3.68
N VAL A 33 7.43 3.19 -4.91
CA VAL A 33 8.37 2.64 -5.88
C VAL A 33 9.46 3.65 -6.18
N ARG A 34 9.11 4.90 -6.38
CA ARG A 34 10.09 5.96 -6.63
C ARG A 34 11.04 6.12 -5.44
N LYS A 35 10.50 6.04 -4.23
CA LYS A 35 11.32 6.13 -3.02
C LYS A 35 12.30 4.96 -2.93
N PHE A 36 11.85 3.75 -3.26
CA PHE A 36 12.72 2.58 -3.28
C PHE A 36 13.82 2.70 -4.34
N GLN A 37 13.58 3.48 -5.38
CA GLN A 37 14.57 3.73 -6.43
C GLN A 37 15.55 4.85 -6.05
N GLY A 38 15.46 5.37 -4.85
CA GLY A 38 16.39 6.38 -4.35
C GLY A 38 15.93 7.82 -4.54
N GLU A 39 14.74 8.05 -5.06
CA GLU A 39 14.24 9.42 -5.20
C GLU A 39 13.82 9.98 -3.84
N ASN A 40 13.98 11.28 -3.69
CA ASN A 40 13.60 11.98 -2.48
C ASN A 40 12.09 12.25 -2.50
N VAL A 41 11.32 11.30 -1.99
CA VAL A 41 9.87 11.34 -1.99
C VAL A 41 9.36 11.41 -0.56
N ASN A 42 8.44 12.34 -0.29
CA ASN A 42 7.82 12.46 1.03
C ASN A 42 6.66 11.47 1.14
N LEU A 43 6.93 10.33 1.76
CA LEU A 43 5.93 9.28 1.93
C LEU A 43 6.20 8.57 3.25
N ASP A 44 5.14 8.43 4.06
CA ASP A 44 5.23 7.70 5.33
C ASP A 44 5.05 6.21 5.03
N ILE A 45 6.15 5.51 4.86
CA ILE A 45 6.17 4.08 4.55
C ILE A 45 7.13 3.37 5.50
N LYS A 46 6.71 2.20 5.99
CA LYS A 46 7.50 1.42 6.92
C LYS A 46 7.45 -0.06 6.54
N LYS A 47 8.62 -0.70 6.55
CA LYS A 47 8.72 -2.15 6.36
C LYS A 47 8.19 -2.85 7.61
N LEU A 48 7.39 -3.89 7.41
CA LEU A 48 6.81 -4.65 8.51
C LEU A 48 7.61 -5.93 8.75
N GLY A 49 7.46 -6.47 9.97
CA GLY A 49 8.10 -7.72 10.35
C GLY A 49 7.08 -8.70 10.91
N GLY A 50 7.58 -9.80 11.51
CA GLY A 50 6.72 -10.82 12.10
C GLY A 50 5.80 -11.44 11.06
N GLU A 51 4.52 -11.53 11.38
CA GLU A 51 3.51 -12.11 10.49
C GLU A 51 3.36 -11.32 9.19
N TRP A 52 3.80 -10.06 9.18
CA TRP A 52 3.68 -9.17 8.02
C TRP A 52 5.00 -9.06 7.27
N GLN A 53 5.91 -9.99 7.44
CA GLN A 53 7.18 -9.96 6.73
C GLN A 53 6.94 -9.97 5.22
N GLY A 54 7.62 -9.08 4.51
CA GLY A 54 7.44 -8.91 3.07
C GLY A 54 6.45 -7.82 2.71
N PHE A 55 5.76 -7.28 3.71
CA PHE A 55 4.76 -6.23 3.51
C PHE A 55 5.29 -4.90 4.01
N HIS A 56 4.72 -3.83 3.48
CA HIS A 56 4.98 -2.46 3.93
C HIS A 56 3.65 -1.80 4.31
N ARG A 57 3.73 -0.91 5.29
CA ARG A 57 2.60 -0.07 5.67
C ARG A 57 2.83 1.33 5.09
N ILE A 58 1.85 1.82 4.33
CA ILE A 58 1.83 3.20 3.88
C ILE A 58 0.76 3.92 4.67
N ARG A 59 1.11 5.05 5.27
CA ARG A 59 0.18 5.86 6.02
C ARG A 59 -0.22 7.07 5.20
N SER A 60 -1.52 7.31 5.06
CA SER A 60 -2.05 8.46 4.33
C SER A 60 -3.18 9.06 5.15
N GLY A 61 -2.90 10.17 5.85
CA GLY A 61 -3.88 10.77 6.76
C GLY A 61 -4.28 9.77 7.85
N LYS A 62 -5.57 9.46 7.93
CA LYS A 62 -6.09 8.51 8.91
C LYS A 62 -6.13 7.07 8.37
N LEU A 63 -5.68 6.87 7.14
CA LEU A 63 -5.70 5.56 6.51
C LEU A 63 -4.35 4.89 6.60
N ARG A 64 -4.38 3.55 6.65
CA ARG A 64 -3.20 2.70 6.50
C ARG A 64 -3.44 1.74 5.36
N ILE A 65 -2.42 1.60 4.51
CA ILE A 65 -2.45 0.71 3.37
C ILE A 65 -1.36 -0.33 3.57
N ILE A 66 -1.72 -1.60 3.55
CA ILE A 66 -0.75 -2.69 3.67
C ILE A 66 -0.52 -3.25 2.28
N VAL A 67 0.73 -3.21 1.83
CA VAL A 67 1.11 -3.56 0.46
C VAL A 67 2.26 -4.55 0.48
N GLU A 68 2.13 -5.60 -0.30
CA GLU A 68 3.24 -6.51 -0.59
C GLU A 68 3.90 -6.07 -1.88
N PHE A 69 5.21 -5.83 -1.84
CA PHE A 69 5.97 -5.45 -3.03
C PHE A 69 6.79 -6.65 -3.50
N ARG A 70 6.61 -7.00 -4.76
CA ARG A 70 7.38 -8.07 -5.42
C ARG A 70 8.26 -7.41 -6.47
N PHE A 71 9.46 -7.04 -6.06
CA PHE A 71 10.38 -6.28 -6.92
C PHE A 71 10.84 -7.07 -8.13
N ASP A 72 11.00 -8.38 -7.96
CA ASP A 72 11.44 -9.26 -9.04
C ASP A 72 10.42 -9.37 -10.17
N HIS A 73 9.16 -9.10 -9.88
CA HIS A 73 8.07 -9.18 -10.85
C HIS A 73 7.42 -7.83 -11.12
N CYS A 74 7.91 -6.76 -10.53
CA CYS A 74 7.32 -5.41 -10.62
C CYS A 74 5.82 -5.44 -10.27
N ARG A 75 5.49 -6.09 -9.16
CA ARG A 75 4.11 -6.22 -8.69
C ARG A 75 3.96 -5.65 -7.29
N ALA A 76 2.82 -5.01 -7.07
CA ALA A 76 2.40 -4.57 -5.76
C ALA A 76 0.98 -5.08 -5.52
N TYR A 77 0.76 -5.65 -4.35
CA TYR A 77 -0.54 -6.20 -3.97
C TYR A 77 -1.03 -5.49 -2.73
N VAL A 78 -2.18 -4.81 -2.84
CA VAL A 78 -2.80 -4.12 -1.70
C VAL A 78 -3.58 -5.17 -0.92
N ALA A 79 -3.00 -5.61 0.19
CA ALA A 79 -3.58 -6.67 1.00
C ALA A 79 -4.69 -6.15 1.92
N ASN A 80 -4.54 -4.92 2.42
CA ASN A 80 -5.52 -4.37 3.35
C ASN A 80 -5.46 -2.83 3.32
N ILE A 81 -6.62 -2.22 3.53
CA ILE A 81 -6.76 -0.78 3.74
C ILE A 81 -7.73 -0.62 4.90
N ASP A 82 -7.34 0.17 5.89
CA ASP A 82 -8.23 0.42 7.01
C ASP A 82 -7.85 1.73 7.70
N TRP A 83 -8.69 2.12 8.64
CA TRP A 83 -8.42 3.28 9.45
C TRP A 83 -7.29 2.98 10.42
N ARG A 84 -6.52 4.01 10.76
CA ARG A 84 -5.44 3.86 11.75
C ARG A 84 -5.99 3.29 13.05
N GLY A 85 -5.26 2.32 13.60
CA GLY A 85 -5.64 1.67 14.85
C GLY A 85 -6.42 0.38 14.67
N ASN A 86 -6.91 0.07 13.47
CA ASN A 86 -7.70 -1.14 13.24
C ASN A 86 -6.92 -2.28 12.59
N ILE A 87 -5.89 -1.95 11.81
CA ILE A 87 -5.20 -2.94 10.95
C ILE A 87 -4.48 -4.03 11.72
N TYR A 88 -3.96 -3.72 12.90
CA TYR A 88 -3.13 -4.65 13.67
C TYR A 88 -3.86 -5.32 14.83
N LYS A 89 -5.16 -5.36 14.80
CA LYS A 89 -5.93 -6.02 15.84
C LYS A 89 -5.93 -7.52 15.71
#